data_1652f92b30a1a23724a22bf9d3acfb75
#
_entry.id   1652f92b30a1a23724a22bf9d3acfb75
#
_cell.length_a   1.000
_cell.length_b   1.000
_cell.length_c   1.000
_cell.angle_alpha   90.00
_cell.angle_beta   90.00
_cell.angle_gamma   90.00
#
_symmetry.space_group_name_H-M   'P 1'
#
loop_
_entity.id
_entity.type
_entity.pdbx_description
1 polymer ?
#
loop_
_entity_poly.entity_id
_entity_poly.type
_entity_poly.pdbx_seq_one_letter_code
_entity_poly.pdbx_strand_id
1 'polypeptide(L)'
;MTFPNIPDVDATIDITTEEAINLLLASIAFEELGLAHIINAEAEKIQYVLGTIDGQILPETPPTIDELLEINNSVDKTLKNVIKKEMLLQFKLEDTLTISTTTTSTTTTTTTT
;
A
#
# COMPACT_ATOMS: atom_id res chain seq x y z
N MET A 1 -19.18 -23.66 -29.64
CA MET A 1 -18.98 -22.84 -28.45
C MET A 1 -18.31 -21.55 -28.86
N THR A 2 -19.09 -20.50 -28.90
CA THR A 2 -18.61 -19.17 -29.28
C THR A 2 -18.00 -18.52 -28.06
N PHE A 3 -16.70 -18.29 -28.08
CA PHE A 3 -16.04 -17.49 -27.07
C PHE A 3 -16.63 -16.08 -27.09
N PRO A 4 -16.85 -15.46 -25.92
CA PRO A 4 -17.25 -14.07 -25.89
C PRO A 4 -16.24 -13.25 -26.69
N ASN A 5 -16.75 -12.47 -27.60
CA ASN A 5 -15.93 -11.58 -28.42
C ASN A 5 -15.33 -10.53 -27.47
N ILE A 6 -14.13 -10.81 -26.97
CA ILE A 6 -13.35 -9.82 -26.25
C ILE A 6 -13.00 -8.76 -27.29
N PRO A 7 -13.50 -7.51 -27.17
CA PRO A 7 -13.09 -6.49 -28.11
C PRO A 7 -11.56 -6.45 -28.07
N ASP A 8 -10.99 -6.51 -29.23
CA ASP A 8 -9.55 -6.37 -29.40
C ASP A 8 -9.17 -5.01 -28.84
N VAL A 9 -8.93 -4.98 -27.53
CA VAL A 9 -8.39 -3.82 -26.89
C VAL A 9 -6.94 -3.78 -27.31
N ASP A 10 -6.72 -3.31 -28.49
CA ASP A 10 -5.41 -2.96 -29.00
C ASP A 10 -4.95 -1.73 -28.20
N ALA A 11 -4.95 -1.87 -26.88
CA ALA A 11 -4.33 -0.92 -26.00
C ALA A 11 -2.84 -1.12 -26.16
N THR A 12 -2.31 -0.58 -27.21
CA THR A 12 -0.89 -0.36 -27.33
C THR A 12 -0.54 0.59 -26.20
N ILE A 13 -0.20 -0.01 -25.05
CA ILE A 13 0.39 0.76 -23.97
C ILE A 13 1.79 1.13 -24.47
N ASP A 14 1.85 2.27 -25.12
CA ASP A 14 3.09 2.79 -25.69
C ASP A 14 3.84 3.57 -24.61
N ILE A 15 4.34 2.82 -23.61
CA ILE A 15 5.21 3.38 -22.58
C ILE A 15 6.57 2.71 -22.66
N THR A 16 7.62 3.50 -22.45
CA THR A 16 8.98 2.97 -22.36
C THR A 16 9.14 2.18 -21.06
N THR A 17 10.17 1.33 -21.01
CA THR A 17 10.52 0.58 -19.79
C THR A 17 10.79 1.53 -18.62
N GLU A 18 11.49 2.64 -18.86
CA GLU A 18 11.77 3.65 -17.86
C GLU A 18 10.50 4.29 -17.31
N GLU A 19 9.55 4.63 -18.17
CA GLU A 19 8.26 5.16 -17.76
C GLU A 19 7.46 4.14 -16.95
N ALA A 20 7.50 2.86 -17.34
CA ALA A 20 6.84 1.79 -16.62
C ALA A 20 7.44 1.62 -15.21
N ILE A 21 8.76 1.67 -15.08
CA ILE A 21 9.45 1.61 -13.78
C ILE A 21 9.04 2.79 -12.91
N ASN A 22 9.04 4.00 -13.45
CA ASN A 22 8.64 5.19 -12.72
C ASN A 22 7.19 5.10 -12.26
N LEU A 23 6.31 4.56 -13.09
CA LEU A 23 4.91 4.36 -12.74
C LEU A 23 4.73 3.34 -11.62
N LEU A 24 5.51 2.24 -11.65
CA LEU A 24 5.52 1.25 -10.57
C LEU A 24 6.01 1.85 -9.26
N LEU A 25 7.10 2.62 -9.29
CA LEU A 25 7.62 3.28 -8.09
C LEU A 25 6.62 4.29 -7.52
N ALA A 26 5.96 5.06 -8.38
CA ALA A 26 4.91 5.99 -7.95
C ALA A 26 3.72 5.24 -7.31
N SER A 27 3.32 4.12 -7.89
CA SER A 27 2.26 3.26 -7.35
C SER A 27 2.61 2.75 -5.95
N ILE A 28 3.84 2.28 -5.75
CA ILE A 28 4.32 1.84 -4.43
C ILE A 28 4.28 2.99 -3.42
N ALA A 29 4.73 4.19 -3.82
CA ALA A 29 4.71 5.37 -2.96
C ALA A 29 3.28 5.75 -2.55
N PHE A 30 2.31 5.70 -3.45
CA PHE A 30 0.91 5.95 -3.15
C PHE A 30 0.32 4.91 -2.20
N GLU A 31 0.66 3.63 -2.37
CA GLU A 31 0.22 2.57 -1.47
C GLU A 31 0.82 2.75 -0.07
N GLU A 32 2.09 3.15 0.05
CA GLU A 32 2.73 3.47 1.33
C GLU A 32 2.01 4.63 2.02
N LEU A 33 1.68 5.68 1.28
CA LEU A 33 0.92 6.81 1.81
C LEU A 33 -0.45 6.37 2.33
N GLY A 34 -1.13 5.51 1.59
CA GLY A 34 -2.42 4.94 2.01
C GLY A 34 -2.29 4.14 3.31
N LEU A 35 -1.25 3.33 3.46
CA LEU A 35 -0.99 2.58 4.69
C LEU A 35 -0.70 3.51 5.88
N ALA A 36 0.04 4.60 5.66
CA ALA A 36 0.28 5.60 6.69
C ALA A 36 -1.02 6.23 7.19
N HIS A 37 -1.95 6.52 6.29
CA HIS A 37 -3.28 7.03 6.66
C HIS A 37 -4.08 6.01 7.48
N ILE A 38 -4.01 4.73 7.14
CA ILE A 38 -4.67 3.66 7.90
C ILE A 38 -4.10 3.58 9.32
N ILE A 39 -2.78 3.63 9.46
CA ILE A 39 -2.12 3.60 10.78
C ILE A 39 -2.56 4.79 11.63
N ASN A 40 -2.60 5.99 11.04
CA ASN A 40 -3.07 7.19 11.74
C ASN A 40 -4.54 7.07 12.15
N ALA A 41 -5.40 6.52 11.29
CA ALA A 41 -6.80 6.31 11.59
C ALA A 41 -6.99 5.32 12.76
N GLU A 42 -6.20 4.25 12.80
CA GLU A 42 -6.24 3.29 13.91
C GLU A 42 -5.76 3.94 15.22
N ALA A 43 -4.73 4.78 15.17
CA ALA A 43 -4.27 5.53 16.33
C ALA A 43 -5.35 6.49 16.85
N GLU A 44 -6.03 7.21 15.96
CA GLU A 44 -7.14 8.10 16.34
C GLU A 44 -8.31 7.34 16.95
N LYS A 45 -8.60 6.15 16.43
CA LYS A 45 -9.65 5.27 16.97
C LYS A 45 -9.36 4.91 18.44
N ILE A 46 -8.12 4.54 18.74
CA ILE A 46 -7.69 4.25 20.11
C ILE A 46 -7.81 5.48 20.98
N GLN A 47 -7.33 6.62 20.53
CA GLN A 47 -7.41 7.89 21.24
C GLN A 47 -8.86 8.31 21.51
N TYR A 48 -9.74 8.10 20.54
CA TYR A 48 -11.16 8.40 20.69
C TYR A 48 -11.79 7.55 21.79
N VAL A 49 -11.51 6.25 21.82
CA VAL A 49 -12.02 5.33 22.83
C VAL A 49 -11.47 5.68 24.22
N LEU A 50 -10.21 6.08 24.31
CA LEU A 50 -9.57 6.49 25.56
C LEU A 50 -9.95 7.92 26.00
N GLY A 51 -10.59 8.70 25.12
CA GLY A 51 -10.97 10.07 25.44
C GLY A 51 -9.80 11.05 25.45
N THR A 52 -8.75 10.80 24.68
CA THR A 52 -7.53 11.62 24.66
C THR A 52 -7.42 12.55 23.46
N ILE A 53 -8.43 12.61 22.59
CA ILE A 53 -8.46 13.55 21.48
C ILE A 53 -8.88 14.93 21.98
N ASP A 54 -8.12 15.97 21.65
CA ASP A 54 -8.46 17.35 21.99
C ASP A 54 -9.83 17.75 21.39
N GLY A 55 -10.68 18.34 22.25
CA GLY A 55 -12.01 18.78 21.86
C GLY A 55 -13.05 17.66 21.78
N GLN A 56 -12.69 16.45 22.11
CA GLN A 56 -13.62 15.33 22.15
C GLN A 56 -14.61 15.50 23.30
N ILE A 57 -15.91 15.24 22.99
CA ILE A 57 -16.92 15.13 24.03
C ILE A 57 -16.77 13.74 24.67
N LEU A 58 -16.38 13.70 25.96
CA LEU A 58 -16.23 12.46 26.69
C LEU A 58 -17.59 11.82 26.94
N PRO A 59 -17.72 10.48 26.75
CA PRO A 59 -18.94 9.77 27.13
C PRO A 59 -19.12 9.82 28.66
N GLU A 60 -20.38 9.75 29.11
CA GLU A 60 -20.70 9.78 30.53
C GLU A 60 -20.09 8.60 31.31
N THR A 61 -19.93 7.47 30.63
CA THR A 61 -19.32 6.27 31.21
C THR A 61 -18.00 5.95 30.51
N PRO A 62 -16.93 5.64 31.26
CA PRO A 62 -15.68 5.21 30.65
C PRO A 62 -15.87 3.86 29.92
N PRO A 63 -15.02 3.55 28.95
CA PRO A 63 -15.11 2.27 28.25
C PRO A 63 -14.86 1.11 29.21
N THR A 64 -15.58 0.02 29.00
CA THR A 64 -15.40 -1.21 29.79
C THR A 64 -14.15 -1.95 29.32
N ILE A 65 -13.68 -2.89 30.13
CA ILE A 65 -12.54 -3.75 29.77
C ILE A 65 -12.86 -4.55 28.49
N ASP A 66 -14.09 -5.04 28.37
CA ASP A 66 -14.52 -5.79 27.17
C ASP A 66 -14.48 -4.92 25.92
N GLU A 67 -14.92 -3.66 26.01
CA GLU A 67 -14.84 -2.70 24.90
C GLU A 67 -13.39 -2.37 24.54
N LEU A 68 -12.51 -2.23 25.52
CA LEU A 68 -11.08 -2.00 25.28
C LEU A 68 -10.42 -3.21 24.61
N LEU A 69 -10.77 -4.42 25.02
CA LEU A 69 -10.27 -5.65 24.39
C LEU A 69 -10.76 -5.78 22.96
N GLU A 70 -12.02 -5.42 22.71
CA GLU A 70 -12.61 -5.46 21.37
C GLU A 70 -11.90 -4.49 20.42
N ILE A 71 -11.65 -3.25 20.86
CA ILE A 71 -10.93 -2.26 20.07
C ILE A 71 -9.48 -2.70 19.83
N ASN A 72 -8.83 -3.25 20.85
CA ASN A 72 -7.47 -3.76 20.73
C ASN A 72 -7.38 -4.89 19.68
N ASN A 73 -8.31 -5.83 19.71
CA ASN A 73 -8.37 -6.90 18.73
C ASN A 73 -8.61 -6.39 17.31
N SER A 74 -9.46 -5.40 17.15
CA SER A 74 -9.73 -4.76 15.85
C SER A 74 -8.49 -4.06 15.31
N VAL A 75 -7.80 -3.29 16.12
CA VAL A 75 -6.56 -2.60 15.75
C VAL A 75 -5.45 -3.59 15.42
N ASP A 76 -5.28 -4.62 16.24
CA ASP A 76 -4.28 -5.67 16.02
C ASP A 76 -4.49 -6.35 14.66
N LYS A 77 -5.73 -6.69 14.33
CA LYS A 77 -6.07 -7.29 13.03
C LYS A 77 -5.74 -6.38 11.86
N THR A 78 -6.06 -5.09 11.96
CA THR A 78 -5.74 -4.10 10.94
C THR A 78 -4.24 -3.94 10.76
N LEU A 79 -3.49 -3.82 11.86
CA LEU A 79 -2.03 -3.69 11.83
C LEU A 79 -1.35 -4.92 11.25
N LYS A 80 -1.83 -6.12 11.55
CA LYS A 80 -1.32 -7.35 10.93
C LYS A 80 -1.52 -7.33 9.41
N ASN A 81 -2.66 -6.85 8.94
CA ASN A 81 -2.91 -6.72 7.50
C ASN A 81 -2.02 -5.65 6.86
N VAL A 82 -1.75 -4.54 7.57
CA VAL A 82 -0.81 -3.51 7.13
C VAL A 82 0.60 -4.09 6.98
N ILE A 83 1.06 -4.86 7.96
CA ILE A 83 2.38 -5.51 7.90
C ILE A 83 2.50 -6.44 6.69
N LYS A 84 1.47 -7.24 6.42
CA LYS A 84 1.43 -8.11 5.23
C LYS A 84 1.54 -7.30 3.94
N LYS A 85 0.82 -6.19 3.86
CA LYS A 85 0.85 -5.32 2.69
C LYS A 85 2.21 -4.64 2.53
N GLU A 86 2.84 -4.21 3.62
CA GLU A 86 4.20 -3.65 3.64
C GLU A 86 5.21 -4.65 3.08
N MET A 87 5.11 -5.92 3.45
CA MET A 87 5.97 -6.97 2.92
C MET A 87 5.79 -7.15 1.42
N LEU A 88 4.55 -7.12 0.93
CA LEU A 88 4.26 -7.21 -0.50
C LEU A 88 4.82 -6.01 -1.26
N LEU A 89 4.72 -4.81 -0.70
CA LEU A 89 5.27 -3.59 -1.30
C LEU A 89 6.79 -3.64 -1.35
N GLN A 90 7.43 -4.19 -0.32
CA GLN A 90 8.87 -4.39 -0.30
C GLN A 90 9.31 -5.32 -1.43
N PHE A 91 8.61 -6.42 -1.65
CA PHE A 91 8.89 -7.34 -2.76
C PHE A 91 8.71 -6.65 -4.12
N LYS A 92 7.64 -5.87 -4.29
CA LYS A 92 7.42 -5.08 -5.51
C LYS A 92 8.57 -4.10 -5.76
N LEU A 93 9.03 -3.43 -4.73
CA LEU A 93 10.14 -2.48 -4.83
C LEU A 93 11.44 -3.19 -5.23
N GLU A 94 11.76 -4.29 -4.59
CA GLU A 94 12.95 -5.09 -4.90
C GLU A 94 12.91 -5.58 -6.35
N ASP A 95 11.79 -6.11 -6.81
CA ASP A 95 11.61 -6.58 -8.18
C ASP A 95 11.73 -5.43 -9.18
N THR A 96 11.16 -4.27 -8.87
CA THR A 96 11.24 -3.08 -9.73
C THR A 96 12.69 -2.58 -9.85
N LEU A 97 13.43 -2.56 -8.75
CA LEU A 97 14.85 -2.17 -8.75
C LEU A 97 15.71 -3.16 -9.54
N THR A 98 15.40 -4.45 -9.46
CA THR A 98 16.08 -5.50 -10.24
C THR A 98 15.88 -5.28 -11.75
N ILE A 99 14.67 -5.00 -12.18
CA ILE A 99 14.34 -4.68 -13.58
C ILE A 99 15.14 -3.46 -14.04
N SER A 100 15.16 -2.40 -13.23
CA SER A 100 15.90 -1.17 -13.51
C SER A 100 17.39 -1.43 -13.72
N THR A 101 18.02 -2.20 -12.83
CA THR A 101 19.43 -2.56 -12.91
C THR A 101 19.75 -3.38 -14.15
N THR A 102 18.92 -4.36 -14.47
CA THR A 102 19.07 -5.22 -15.67
C THR A 102 18.98 -4.39 -16.94
N THR A 103 18.04 -3.49 -17.04
CA THR A 103 17.85 -2.60 -18.19
C THR A 103 19.08 -1.70 -18.40
N THR A 104 19.63 -1.13 -17.34
CA THR A 104 20.84 -0.29 -17.39
C THR A 104 22.05 -1.09 -17.87
N SER A 105 22.22 -2.31 -17.38
CA SER A 105 23.33 -3.19 -17.81
C SER A 105 23.25 -3.55 -19.30
N THR A 106 22.06 -3.81 -19.81
CA THR A 106 21.84 -4.11 -21.22
C THR A 106 22.18 -2.93 -22.13
N THR A 107 21.83 -1.72 -21.70
CA THR A 107 22.12 -0.50 -22.45
C THR A 107 23.63 -0.21 -22.52
N THR A 108 24.37 -0.49 -21.44
CA THR A 108 25.82 -0.26 -21.40
C THR A 108 26.57 -1.24 -22.28
N THR A 109 26.08 -2.48 -22.47
CA THR A 109 26.75 -3.50 -23.30
C THR A 109 26.61 -3.23 -24.79
N THR A 110 25.58 -2.48 -25.21
CA THR A 110 25.36 -2.17 -26.63
C THR A 110 26.18 -0.98 -27.15
N THR A 111 26.84 -0.23 -26.28
CA THR A 111 27.64 0.96 -26.64
C THR A 111 29.12 0.66 -26.81
N THR A 112 29.60 -0.57 -26.58
CA THR A 112 31.00 -0.98 -26.76
C THR A 112 31.17 -1.81 -28.03
N THR A 113 31.04 -1.20 -29.17
CA THR A 113 31.55 -1.74 -30.43
C THR A 113 32.72 -0.91 -30.89
#